data_e8a45c6a29b50029a3770e8456577ed4
#
_entry.id   e8a45c6a29b50029a3770e8456577ed4
#
_cell.length_a   1.000
_cell.length_b   1.000
_cell.length_c   1.000
_cell.angle_alpha   90.00
_cell.angle_beta   90.00
_cell.angle_gamma   90.00
#
_symmetry.space_group_name_H-M   'P 1'
#
loop_
_entity.id
_entity.type
_entity.pdbx_description
1 polymer ?
#
loop_
_entity_poly.entity_id
_entity_poly.type
_entity_poly.pdbx_seq_one_letter_code
_entity_poly.pdbx_strand_id
1 'polypeptide(L)'
;MKIQTITESPIRVRASATGTLSGENLLDSIFRVRGELGNPHLPFLPELPQRGYAATTLARTIATLDELHAEGASYGWRLSNGTSRESELARSTFRSDINLLADVIGQEEDRGKNLKLQFMGPISLAVSLYLPNGERAISDHGARRDIRDSFLNGLSNWIDTIDTATGSQHLYLQLEEPYLETALHGNIPTASGYRTIRHLPQHELQETYGLIQQHLQQRSISLAITRCDIQNLNTIQSIPDALWFDTTNYTQHDWEKIAPHAERGKELWLATTGNNLKSHIPTQAYHLWKSWRTIGLPAQALSQVTLYDNATLHLMNIEDATSIFTELVQTAQALSEIAQDS
;
A
#
# COMPACT_ATOMS: atom_id res chain seq x y z
N MET A 1 -17.42 25.65 40.12
CA MET A 1 -17.38 24.40 39.35
C MET A 1 -16.94 24.76 37.92
N LYS A 2 -15.65 24.59 37.59
CA LYS A 2 -15.14 24.88 36.23
C LYS A 2 -15.57 23.74 35.33
N ILE A 3 -16.45 24.02 34.37
CA ILE A 3 -16.76 23.11 33.29
C ILE A 3 -15.45 22.97 32.49
N GLN A 4 -14.77 21.85 32.59
CA GLN A 4 -13.72 21.47 31.64
C GLN A 4 -14.43 21.26 30.30
N THR A 5 -14.27 22.20 29.41
CA THR A 5 -14.57 22.03 28.00
C THR A 5 -13.65 20.92 27.51
N ILE A 6 -14.21 19.75 27.25
CA ILE A 6 -13.52 18.68 26.52
C ILE A 6 -13.38 19.25 25.10
N THR A 7 -12.23 19.80 24.78
CA THR A 7 -11.87 20.16 23.40
C THR A 7 -11.68 18.83 22.66
N GLU A 8 -12.67 18.45 21.88
CA GLU A 8 -12.52 17.34 20.93
C GLU A 8 -11.30 17.60 20.04
N SER A 9 -10.49 16.59 19.84
CA SER A 9 -9.33 16.69 18.97
C SER A 9 -9.82 17.07 17.55
N PRO A 10 -9.11 17.97 16.85
CA PRO A 10 -9.53 18.38 15.52
C PRO A 10 -9.55 17.17 14.56
N ILE A 11 -10.61 17.12 13.75
CA ILE A 11 -10.74 16.11 12.69
C ILE A 11 -9.64 16.36 11.65
N ARG A 12 -8.87 15.32 11.35
CA ARG A 12 -7.77 15.42 10.37
C ARG A 12 -7.82 14.22 9.43
N VAL A 13 -8.34 14.46 8.24
CA VAL A 13 -8.25 13.52 7.12
C VAL A 13 -6.85 13.59 6.55
N ARG A 14 -6.25 12.45 6.27
CA ARG A 14 -4.90 12.38 5.66
C ARG A 14 -5.00 12.17 4.15
N ALA A 15 -3.86 12.29 3.48
CA ALA A 15 -3.68 11.97 2.07
C ALA A 15 -2.46 11.07 1.89
N SER A 16 -2.49 10.20 0.90
CA SER A 16 -1.38 9.37 0.44
C SER A 16 -1.61 8.94 -1.02
N ALA A 17 -0.72 8.10 -1.56
CA ALA A 17 -0.88 7.55 -2.91
C ALA A 17 -0.30 6.14 -3.02
N THR A 18 -0.55 5.43 -4.13
CA THR A 18 -0.10 4.04 -4.36
C THR A 18 1.41 3.87 -4.23
N GLY A 19 2.19 4.79 -4.74
CA GLY A 19 3.65 4.79 -4.55
C GLY A 19 4.45 4.58 -5.82
N THR A 20 3.87 4.02 -6.89
CA THR A 20 4.56 3.86 -8.19
C THR A 20 4.36 5.09 -9.05
N LEU A 21 5.45 5.73 -9.46
CA LEU A 21 5.48 6.95 -10.25
C LEU A 21 6.23 6.73 -11.56
N SER A 22 6.03 7.63 -12.52
CA SER A 22 6.83 7.69 -13.75
C SER A 22 8.15 8.43 -13.51
N GLY A 23 9.08 8.29 -14.47
CA GLY A 23 10.37 8.97 -14.47
C GLY A 23 11.50 8.13 -13.89
N GLU A 24 12.70 8.73 -13.89
CA GLU A 24 13.95 8.07 -13.47
C GLU A 24 14.65 8.79 -12.32
N ASN A 25 14.26 10.03 -12.04
CA ASN A 25 14.88 10.84 -10.99
C ASN A 25 14.23 10.60 -9.62
N LEU A 26 14.79 9.65 -8.86
CA LEU A 26 14.25 9.30 -7.55
C LEU A 26 14.35 10.44 -6.54
N LEU A 27 15.43 11.23 -6.58
CA LEU A 27 15.61 12.36 -5.66
C LEU A 27 14.50 13.40 -5.84
N ASP A 28 14.20 13.79 -7.08
CA ASP A 28 13.10 14.71 -7.39
C ASP A 28 11.75 14.14 -6.94
N SER A 29 11.51 12.85 -7.20
CA SER A 29 10.29 12.18 -6.77
C SER A 29 10.13 12.13 -5.24
N ILE A 30 11.21 11.89 -4.48
CA ILE A 30 11.18 11.94 -3.02
C ILE A 30 10.85 13.35 -2.53
N PHE A 31 11.49 14.39 -3.07
CA PHE A 31 11.19 15.77 -2.70
C PHE A 31 9.75 16.16 -2.96
N ARG A 32 9.17 15.75 -4.11
CA ARG A 32 7.76 16.01 -4.43
C ARG A 32 6.82 15.29 -3.47
N VAL A 33 7.04 14.00 -3.24
CA VAL A 33 6.21 13.21 -2.31
C VAL A 33 6.27 13.79 -0.91
N ARG A 34 7.45 14.13 -0.41
CA ARG A 34 7.61 14.67 0.94
C ARG A 34 7.12 16.12 1.06
N GLY A 35 7.30 16.92 0.01
CA GLY A 35 6.81 18.29 -0.03
C GLY A 35 5.29 18.38 -0.04
N GLU A 36 4.61 17.52 -0.81
CA GLU A 36 3.15 17.54 -0.92
C GLU A 36 2.46 16.73 0.19
N LEU A 37 3.00 15.53 0.50
CA LEU A 37 2.41 14.59 1.46
C LEU A 37 3.12 14.58 2.81
N GLY A 38 3.80 15.68 3.17
CA GLY A 38 4.40 15.85 4.49
C GLY A 38 3.38 15.83 5.64
N ASN A 39 3.83 16.07 6.86
CA ASN A 39 2.97 16.06 8.05
C ASN A 39 1.74 17.00 7.87
N PRO A 40 0.50 16.55 8.12
CA PRO A 40 0.07 15.33 8.81
C PRO A 40 -0.22 14.13 7.89
N HIS A 41 0.09 14.22 6.62
CA HIS A 41 -0.22 13.20 5.62
C HIS A 41 0.71 11.98 5.71
N LEU A 42 0.62 11.06 4.76
CA LEU A 42 1.36 9.81 4.76
C LEU A 42 2.28 9.73 3.53
N PRO A 43 3.50 10.30 3.61
CA PRO A 43 4.48 10.19 2.54
C PRO A 43 5.01 8.77 2.40
N PHE A 44 5.61 8.48 1.24
CA PHE A 44 6.11 7.15 0.91
C PHE A 44 7.46 7.20 0.19
N LEU A 45 8.16 6.06 0.16
CA LEU A 45 9.34 5.88 -0.71
C LEU A 45 8.86 5.55 -2.13
N PRO A 46 9.05 6.46 -3.12
CA PRO A 46 8.60 6.21 -4.49
C PRO A 46 9.24 4.97 -5.13
N GLU A 47 8.49 4.37 -6.05
CA GLU A 47 8.96 3.34 -6.96
C GLU A 47 8.95 3.90 -8.38
N LEU A 48 10.07 3.79 -9.07
CA LEU A 48 10.24 4.30 -10.44
C LEU A 48 10.64 3.16 -11.38
N PRO A 49 9.67 2.41 -11.94
CA PRO A 49 9.97 1.26 -12.82
C PRO A 49 10.76 1.62 -14.07
N GLN A 50 10.71 2.89 -14.54
CA GLN A 50 11.47 3.36 -15.69
C GLN A 50 13.00 3.37 -15.43
N ARG A 51 13.46 3.31 -14.18
CA ARG A 51 14.87 3.11 -13.82
C ARG A 51 15.37 1.69 -14.14
N GLY A 52 14.49 0.80 -14.59
CA GLY A 52 14.80 -0.58 -14.95
C GLY A 52 14.16 -1.61 -14.04
N TYR A 53 14.35 -2.88 -14.41
CA TYR A 53 13.67 -4.00 -13.72
C TYR A 53 13.94 -4.09 -12.21
N ALA A 54 15.13 -3.66 -11.75
CA ALA A 54 15.51 -3.68 -10.34
C ALA A 54 14.74 -2.65 -9.46
N ALA A 55 14.09 -1.67 -10.08
CA ALA A 55 13.34 -0.61 -9.40
C ALA A 55 11.81 -0.82 -9.43
N THR A 56 11.35 -2.00 -9.81
CA THR A 56 9.93 -2.37 -9.80
C THR A 56 9.48 -2.85 -8.41
N THR A 57 8.17 -2.76 -8.09
CA THR A 57 7.58 -3.30 -6.87
C THR A 57 7.94 -4.78 -6.66
N LEU A 58 7.86 -5.58 -7.74
CA LEU A 58 8.21 -6.99 -7.69
C LEU A 58 9.68 -7.20 -7.31
N ALA A 59 10.62 -6.50 -7.96
CA ALA A 59 12.04 -6.62 -7.67
C ALA A 59 12.39 -6.13 -6.26
N ARG A 60 11.77 -5.01 -5.82
CA ARG A 60 11.89 -4.50 -4.44
C ARG A 60 11.43 -5.58 -3.43
N THR A 61 10.33 -6.25 -3.70
CA THR A 61 9.82 -7.32 -2.83
C THR A 61 10.74 -8.54 -2.85
N ILE A 62 11.26 -8.95 -4.01
CA ILE A 62 12.25 -10.03 -4.12
C ILE A 62 13.54 -9.67 -3.34
N ALA A 63 13.95 -8.40 -3.35
CA ALA A 63 15.09 -7.93 -2.58
C ALA A 63 14.92 -8.10 -1.05
N THR A 64 13.68 -8.22 -0.56
CA THR A 64 13.41 -8.46 0.86
C THR A 64 13.44 -9.94 1.25
N LEU A 65 13.41 -10.87 0.31
CA LEU A 65 13.41 -12.28 0.64
C LEU A 65 14.70 -12.70 1.36
N ASP A 66 14.55 -13.48 2.43
CA ASP A 66 15.64 -14.05 3.22
C ASP A 66 15.70 -15.57 2.98
N GLU A 67 16.89 -16.10 2.73
CA GLU A 67 17.16 -17.52 2.42
C GLU A 67 16.45 -18.08 1.16
N LEU A 68 15.53 -17.34 0.56
CA LEU A 68 14.87 -17.67 -0.71
C LEU A 68 15.42 -16.77 -1.82
N HIS A 69 15.89 -17.39 -2.89
CA HIS A 69 16.54 -16.69 -3.99
C HIS A 69 15.70 -16.72 -5.26
N ALA A 70 15.82 -15.67 -6.07
CA ALA A 70 15.20 -15.60 -7.37
C ALA A 70 16.19 -15.06 -8.42
N GLU A 71 16.00 -15.46 -9.66
CA GLU A 71 16.78 -15.00 -10.82
C GLU A 71 15.88 -14.52 -11.94
N GLY A 72 16.39 -13.66 -12.79
CA GLY A 72 15.69 -13.21 -14.00
C GLY A 72 15.69 -14.30 -15.06
N ALA A 73 14.51 -14.65 -15.57
CA ALA A 73 14.34 -15.52 -16.72
C ALA A 73 13.62 -14.76 -17.86
N SER A 74 13.63 -15.31 -19.06
CA SER A 74 13.00 -14.66 -20.24
C SER A 74 11.49 -14.42 -20.08
N TYR A 75 10.85 -15.14 -19.15
CA TYR A 75 9.41 -15.09 -18.88
C TYR A 75 9.06 -14.44 -17.51
N GLY A 76 10.06 -13.92 -16.79
CA GLY A 76 9.87 -13.29 -15.48
C GLY A 76 10.87 -13.75 -14.42
N TRP A 77 10.55 -13.59 -13.15
CA TRP A 77 11.39 -14.02 -12.05
C TRP A 77 11.12 -15.48 -11.67
N ARG A 78 12.18 -16.25 -11.51
CA ARG A 78 12.13 -17.68 -11.15
C ARG A 78 12.88 -17.92 -9.85
N LEU A 79 12.32 -18.78 -8.97
CA LEU A 79 13.03 -19.25 -7.79
C LEU A 79 14.28 -20.05 -8.17
N SER A 80 15.38 -19.81 -7.46
CA SER A 80 16.69 -20.41 -7.72
C SER A 80 17.34 -20.91 -6.43
N ASN A 81 18.36 -21.80 -6.58
CA ASN A 81 19.08 -22.37 -5.43
C ASN A 81 20.16 -21.45 -4.84
N GLY A 82 20.37 -20.28 -5.41
CA GLY A 82 21.40 -19.36 -4.97
C GLY A 82 21.15 -17.94 -5.47
N THR A 83 21.92 -16.99 -4.94
CA THR A 83 21.83 -15.58 -5.31
C THR A 83 22.12 -15.37 -6.80
N SER A 84 21.38 -14.49 -7.42
CA SER A 84 21.55 -14.07 -8.81
C SER A 84 22.06 -12.64 -8.89
N ARG A 85 22.66 -12.28 -10.03
CA ARG A 85 23.06 -10.90 -10.29
C ARG A 85 21.84 -9.95 -10.27
N GLU A 86 20.70 -10.42 -10.75
CA GLU A 86 19.45 -9.67 -10.81
C GLU A 86 18.91 -9.37 -9.40
N SER A 87 18.90 -10.37 -8.51
CA SER A 87 18.44 -10.18 -7.13
C SER A 87 19.40 -9.31 -6.32
N GLU A 88 20.73 -9.45 -6.53
CA GLU A 88 21.72 -8.58 -5.92
C GLU A 88 21.57 -7.11 -6.38
N LEU A 89 21.30 -6.90 -7.67
CA LEU A 89 21.03 -5.56 -8.19
C LEU A 89 19.74 -4.97 -7.58
N ALA A 90 18.67 -5.76 -7.47
CA ALA A 90 17.43 -5.31 -6.83
C ALA A 90 17.66 -4.93 -5.36
N ARG A 91 18.42 -5.73 -4.62
CA ARG A 91 18.79 -5.46 -3.22
C ARG A 91 19.64 -4.19 -3.07
N SER A 92 20.64 -4.03 -3.93
CA SER A 92 21.50 -2.84 -3.97
C SER A 92 20.71 -1.58 -4.32
N THR A 93 19.80 -1.67 -5.30
CA THR A 93 18.92 -0.58 -5.71
C THR A 93 18.03 -0.15 -4.55
N PHE A 94 17.36 -1.09 -3.89
CA PHE A 94 16.48 -0.77 -2.77
C PHE A 94 17.24 -0.14 -1.59
N ARG A 95 18.42 -0.64 -1.27
CA ARG A 95 19.29 -0.04 -0.24
C ARG A 95 19.69 1.39 -0.58
N SER A 96 20.05 1.64 -1.84
CA SER A 96 20.37 2.99 -2.33
C SER A 96 19.16 3.93 -2.23
N ASP A 97 17.97 3.43 -2.55
CA ASP A 97 16.73 4.20 -2.47
C ASP A 97 16.41 4.61 -1.01
N ILE A 98 16.62 3.71 -0.05
CA ILE A 98 16.47 3.99 1.40
C ILE A 98 17.47 5.03 1.86
N ASN A 99 18.74 4.92 1.46
CA ASN A 99 19.77 5.89 1.84
C ASN A 99 19.43 7.29 1.30
N LEU A 100 18.97 7.37 0.06
CA LEU A 100 18.58 8.65 -0.54
C LEU A 100 17.37 9.26 0.17
N LEU A 101 16.36 8.45 0.54
CA LEU A 101 15.24 8.90 1.36
C LEU A 101 15.71 9.41 2.71
N ALA A 102 16.65 8.72 3.38
CA ALA A 102 17.19 9.11 4.66
C ALA A 102 17.95 10.45 4.59
N ASP A 103 18.70 10.66 3.52
CA ASP A 103 19.42 11.92 3.27
C ASP A 103 18.44 13.10 3.13
N VAL A 104 17.31 12.90 2.42
CA VAL A 104 16.27 13.93 2.29
C VAL A 104 15.60 14.20 3.63
N ILE A 105 15.16 13.16 4.35
CA ILE A 105 14.52 13.28 5.68
C ILE A 105 15.48 13.98 6.66
N GLY A 106 16.77 13.68 6.56
CA GLY A 106 17.81 14.29 7.42
C GLY A 106 17.94 15.80 7.27
N GLN A 107 17.53 16.37 6.12
CA GLN A 107 17.58 17.79 5.81
C GLN A 107 16.29 18.55 6.15
N GLU A 108 15.20 17.84 6.47
CA GLU A 108 13.91 18.47 6.79
C GLU A 108 13.87 18.98 8.23
N GLU A 109 13.30 20.18 8.43
CA GLU A 109 13.01 20.74 9.75
C GLU A 109 11.88 19.97 10.46
N ASP A 110 10.80 19.68 9.74
CA ASP A 110 9.71 18.80 10.19
C ASP A 110 9.76 17.47 9.42
N ARG A 111 10.38 16.47 10.04
CA ARG A 111 10.50 15.12 9.45
C ARG A 111 9.17 14.37 9.36
N GLY A 112 8.11 14.92 9.98
CA GLY A 112 6.84 14.21 10.13
C GLY A 112 6.97 12.98 11.03
N LYS A 113 5.85 12.25 11.20
CA LYS A 113 5.81 11.06 12.07
C LYS A 113 5.61 9.76 11.28
N ASN A 114 5.08 9.86 10.07
CA ASN A 114 4.63 8.71 9.30
C ASN A 114 5.51 8.50 8.07
N LEU A 115 5.75 7.25 7.74
CA LEU A 115 6.37 6.84 6.48
C LEU A 115 5.70 5.56 6.00
N LYS A 116 5.36 5.51 4.72
CA LYS A 116 4.79 4.34 4.07
C LYS A 116 5.81 3.68 3.16
N LEU A 117 5.86 2.35 3.23
CA LEU A 117 6.61 1.49 2.33
C LEU A 117 5.64 0.54 1.65
N GLN A 118 5.80 0.34 0.36
CA GLN A 118 4.98 -0.57 -0.41
C GLN A 118 5.78 -1.76 -0.93
N PHE A 119 5.14 -2.94 -0.89
CA PHE A 119 5.65 -4.19 -1.42
C PHE A 119 4.51 -4.97 -2.09
N MET A 120 4.86 -5.85 -2.97
CA MET A 120 3.90 -6.85 -3.45
C MET A 120 3.56 -7.81 -2.32
N GLY A 121 2.27 -8.06 -2.10
CA GLY A 121 1.84 -9.00 -1.08
C GLY A 121 2.16 -10.45 -1.44
N PRO A 122 2.22 -11.36 -0.46
CA PRO A 122 2.75 -12.71 -0.64
C PRO A 122 1.96 -13.55 -1.64
N ILE A 123 0.66 -13.32 -1.79
CA ILE A 123 -0.15 -14.04 -2.78
C ILE A 123 0.18 -13.58 -4.19
N SER A 124 0.22 -12.28 -4.42
CA SER A 124 0.62 -11.72 -5.72
C SER A 124 2.07 -12.00 -6.05
N LEU A 125 2.95 -12.04 -5.06
CA LEU A 125 4.33 -12.46 -5.22
C LEU A 125 4.42 -13.93 -5.70
N ALA A 126 3.67 -14.84 -5.06
CA ALA A 126 3.63 -16.25 -5.46
C ALA A 126 3.03 -16.45 -6.88
N VAL A 127 2.11 -15.58 -7.31
CA VAL A 127 1.62 -15.56 -8.69
C VAL A 127 2.68 -15.07 -9.66
N SER A 128 3.52 -14.11 -9.25
CA SER A 128 4.52 -13.46 -10.09
C SER A 128 5.84 -14.22 -10.20
N LEU A 129 6.11 -15.11 -9.25
CA LEU A 129 7.30 -15.98 -9.25
C LEU A 129 7.02 -17.32 -9.94
N TYR A 130 8.04 -17.84 -10.60
CA TYR A 130 8.03 -19.15 -11.22
C TYR A 130 8.92 -20.14 -10.46
N LEU A 131 8.49 -21.39 -10.43
CA LEU A 131 9.28 -22.52 -9.95
C LEU A 131 10.33 -22.94 -10.99
N PRO A 132 11.36 -23.71 -10.60
CA PRO A 132 12.35 -24.24 -11.56
C PRO A 132 11.76 -25.07 -12.70
N ASN A 133 10.59 -25.68 -12.49
CA ASN A 133 9.86 -26.45 -13.53
C ASN A 133 9.05 -25.57 -14.49
N GLY A 134 9.07 -24.23 -14.31
CA GLY A 134 8.36 -23.27 -15.16
C GLY A 134 6.90 -22.99 -14.75
N GLU A 135 6.36 -23.68 -13.75
CA GLU A 135 5.03 -23.37 -13.22
C GLU A 135 5.07 -22.16 -12.26
N ARG A 136 3.95 -21.49 -12.08
CA ARG A 136 3.86 -20.38 -11.11
C ARG A 136 3.96 -20.91 -9.67
N ALA A 137 4.70 -20.23 -8.80
CA ALA A 137 4.89 -20.62 -7.41
C ALA A 137 3.57 -20.76 -6.64
N ILE A 138 2.55 -19.99 -7.00
CA ILE A 138 1.20 -20.07 -6.41
C ILE A 138 0.57 -21.47 -6.57
N SER A 139 1.00 -22.29 -7.53
CA SER A 139 0.49 -23.66 -7.76
C SER A 139 0.94 -24.65 -6.70
N ASP A 140 2.01 -24.36 -5.95
CA ASP A 140 2.61 -25.24 -4.95
C ASP A 140 2.43 -24.69 -3.54
N HIS A 141 1.85 -25.50 -2.64
CA HIS A 141 1.59 -25.09 -1.26
C HIS A 141 2.88 -24.83 -0.47
N GLY A 142 3.92 -25.66 -0.67
CA GLY A 142 5.20 -25.49 -0.03
C GLY A 142 5.87 -24.18 -0.44
N ALA A 143 5.87 -23.89 -1.75
CA ALA A 143 6.43 -22.65 -2.28
C ALA A 143 5.69 -21.40 -1.73
N ARG A 144 4.36 -21.44 -1.61
CA ARG A 144 3.60 -20.31 -1.04
C ARG A 144 3.99 -20.04 0.41
N ARG A 145 4.13 -21.12 1.21
CA ARG A 145 4.59 -21.03 2.60
C ARG A 145 6.01 -20.49 2.68
N ASP A 146 6.93 -21.03 1.89
CA ASP A 146 8.34 -20.65 1.90
C ASP A 146 8.53 -19.19 1.45
N ILE A 147 7.75 -18.71 0.48
CA ILE A 147 7.71 -17.30 0.05
C ILE A 147 7.23 -16.40 1.20
N ARG A 148 6.13 -16.75 1.87
CA ARG A 148 5.62 -16.00 3.02
C ARG A 148 6.65 -15.90 4.14
N ASP A 149 7.23 -17.04 4.53
CA ASP A 149 8.16 -17.12 5.66
C ASP A 149 9.46 -16.36 5.35
N SER A 150 10.00 -16.53 4.14
CA SER A 150 11.15 -15.78 3.63
C SER A 150 10.90 -14.27 3.60
N PHE A 151 9.72 -13.84 3.14
CA PHE A 151 9.33 -12.45 3.12
C PHE A 151 9.28 -11.87 4.54
N LEU A 152 8.65 -12.56 5.49
CA LEU A 152 8.56 -12.11 6.88
C LEU A 152 9.93 -11.97 7.55
N ASN A 153 10.81 -12.95 7.37
CA ASN A 153 12.15 -12.93 7.94
C ASN A 153 12.97 -11.76 7.37
N GLY A 154 12.98 -11.61 6.06
CA GLY A 154 13.74 -10.56 5.42
C GLY A 154 13.16 -9.16 5.65
N LEU A 155 11.84 -9.05 5.77
CA LEU A 155 11.18 -7.79 6.10
C LEU A 155 11.66 -7.23 7.43
N SER A 156 11.90 -8.08 8.44
CA SER A 156 12.44 -7.67 9.74
C SER A 156 13.77 -6.93 9.61
N ASN A 157 14.70 -7.47 8.83
CA ASN A 157 16.02 -6.90 8.61
C ASN A 157 15.94 -5.56 7.87
N TRP A 158 15.00 -5.44 6.92
CA TRP A 158 14.80 -4.20 6.19
C TRP A 158 14.12 -3.12 7.04
N ILE A 159 13.16 -3.48 7.89
CA ILE A 159 12.54 -2.57 8.84
C ILE A 159 13.61 -1.97 9.77
N ASP A 160 14.49 -2.78 10.34
CA ASP A 160 15.58 -2.31 11.20
C ASP A 160 16.53 -1.36 10.44
N THR A 161 16.81 -1.66 9.17
CA THR A 161 17.62 -0.80 8.31
C THR A 161 16.95 0.55 8.07
N ILE A 162 15.64 0.54 7.76
CA ILE A 162 14.86 1.74 7.47
C ILE A 162 14.69 2.59 8.72
N ASP A 163 14.36 1.98 9.84
CA ASP A 163 14.19 2.64 11.14
C ASP A 163 15.49 3.37 11.54
N THR A 164 16.62 2.68 11.42
CA THR A 164 17.95 3.27 11.67
C THR A 164 18.24 4.43 10.71
N ALA A 165 17.92 4.30 9.43
CA ALA A 165 18.23 5.29 8.40
C ALA A 165 17.32 6.51 8.47
N THR A 166 16.02 6.34 8.78
CA THR A 166 15.01 7.41 8.73
C THR A 166 14.69 8.04 10.08
N GLY A 167 15.19 7.49 11.17
CA GLY A 167 15.02 8.03 12.52
C GLY A 167 13.69 7.66 13.18
N SER A 168 13.32 6.39 13.14
CA SER A 168 12.20 5.80 13.93
C SER A 168 10.85 6.50 13.71
N GLN A 169 10.44 6.64 12.45
CA GLN A 169 9.11 7.11 12.10
C GLN A 169 8.10 5.97 12.29
N HIS A 170 6.83 6.31 12.50
CA HIS A 170 5.77 5.31 12.46
C HIS A 170 5.63 4.76 11.03
N LEU A 171 5.89 3.47 10.87
CA LEU A 171 5.89 2.83 9.57
C LEU A 171 4.51 2.25 9.23
N TYR A 172 4.10 2.47 7.99
CA TYR A 172 2.99 1.78 7.35
C TYR A 172 3.54 0.83 6.30
N LEU A 173 3.25 -0.45 6.42
CA LEU A 173 3.52 -1.44 5.40
C LEU A 173 2.29 -1.61 4.52
N GLN A 174 2.40 -1.19 3.26
CA GLN A 174 1.39 -1.43 2.24
C GLN A 174 1.73 -2.71 1.48
N LEU A 175 0.84 -3.69 1.48
CA LEU A 175 0.91 -4.87 0.63
C LEU A 175 -0.07 -4.74 -0.53
N GLU A 176 0.47 -4.71 -1.74
CA GLU A 176 -0.33 -4.68 -2.97
C GLU A 176 -0.67 -6.11 -3.41
N GLU A 177 -1.95 -6.39 -3.54
CA GLU A 177 -2.45 -7.72 -3.89
C GLU A 177 -3.30 -7.72 -5.17
N PRO A 178 -2.75 -7.30 -6.32
CA PRO A 178 -3.52 -7.22 -7.57
C PRO A 178 -4.01 -8.57 -8.09
N TYR A 179 -3.43 -9.68 -7.64
CA TYR A 179 -3.82 -11.02 -8.06
C TYR A 179 -4.66 -11.79 -7.03
N LEU A 180 -4.95 -11.20 -5.88
CA LEU A 180 -5.64 -11.88 -4.78
C LEU A 180 -7.00 -12.42 -5.19
N GLU A 181 -7.84 -11.58 -5.81
CA GLU A 181 -9.15 -11.98 -6.29
C GLU A 181 -9.07 -13.09 -7.34
N THR A 182 -8.17 -12.95 -8.31
CA THR A 182 -7.96 -13.94 -9.36
C THR A 182 -7.51 -15.28 -8.78
N ALA A 183 -6.67 -15.26 -7.72
CA ALA A 183 -6.21 -16.45 -7.02
C ALA A 183 -7.33 -17.12 -6.20
N LEU A 184 -8.16 -16.32 -5.52
CA LEU A 184 -9.31 -16.82 -4.75
C LEU A 184 -10.35 -17.50 -5.64
N HIS A 185 -10.58 -16.99 -6.85
CA HIS A 185 -11.51 -17.58 -7.80
C HIS A 185 -10.93 -18.72 -8.64
N GLY A 186 -9.63 -19.05 -8.49
CA GLY A 186 -8.98 -20.08 -9.29
C GLY A 186 -8.82 -19.72 -10.77
N ASN A 187 -8.69 -18.42 -11.07
CA ASN A 187 -8.60 -17.89 -12.43
C ASN A 187 -7.15 -17.59 -12.86
N ILE A 188 -6.15 -17.93 -12.05
CA ILE A 188 -4.74 -17.80 -12.43
C ILE A 188 -4.41 -18.84 -13.50
N PRO A 189 -3.93 -18.44 -14.70
CA PRO A 189 -3.56 -19.40 -15.72
C PRO A 189 -2.29 -20.18 -15.33
N THR A 190 -2.25 -21.46 -15.67
CA THR A 190 -1.01 -22.26 -15.64
C THR A 190 0.00 -21.70 -16.64
N ALA A 191 1.27 -22.11 -16.53
CA ALA A 191 2.32 -21.69 -17.47
C ALA A 191 1.98 -21.99 -18.94
N SER A 192 1.28 -23.10 -19.19
CA SER A 192 0.82 -23.47 -20.55
C SER A 192 -0.38 -22.63 -21.06
N GLY A 193 -1.08 -21.94 -20.17
CA GLY A 193 -2.30 -21.18 -20.50
C GLY A 193 -3.57 -22.01 -20.77
N TYR A 194 -3.46 -23.34 -20.84
CA TYR A 194 -4.61 -24.21 -21.17
C TYR A 194 -5.52 -24.54 -19.98
N ARG A 195 -5.04 -24.32 -18.78
CA ARG A 195 -5.76 -24.58 -17.52
C ARG A 195 -5.56 -23.43 -16.56
N THR A 196 -6.39 -23.40 -15.51
CA THR A 196 -6.19 -22.51 -14.38
C THR A 196 -5.70 -23.27 -13.16
N ILE A 197 -5.00 -22.56 -12.29
CA ILE A 197 -4.55 -23.05 -10.98
C ILE A 197 -5.77 -23.07 -10.06
N ARG A 198 -5.84 -24.08 -9.18
CA ARG A 198 -6.94 -24.21 -8.22
C ARG A 198 -7.04 -22.95 -7.35
N HIS A 199 -8.27 -22.63 -6.94
CA HIS A 199 -8.54 -21.52 -6.03
C HIS A 199 -7.72 -21.65 -4.73
N LEU A 200 -7.28 -20.53 -4.21
CA LEU A 200 -6.58 -20.46 -2.94
C LEU A 200 -7.55 -20.73 -1.79
N PRO A 201 -7.24 -21.64 -0.85
CA PRO A 201 -8.11 -21.87 0.31
C PRO A 201 -8.16 -20.64 1.23
N GLN A 202 -9.35 -20.25 1.67
CA GLN A 202 -9.53 -19.07 2.53
C GLN A 202 -8.76 -19.15 3.86
N HIS A 203 -8.65 -20.34 4.45
CA HIS A 203 -7.90 -20.53 5.70
C HIS A 203 -6.40 -20.23 5.51
N GLU A 204 -5.82 -20.58 4.35
CA GLU A 204 -4.42 -20.30 4.04
C GLU A 204 -4.17 -18.80 3.92
N LEU A 205 -5.14 -18.06 3.37
CA LEU A 205 -5.12 -16.62 3.30
C LEU A 205 -5.16 -15.98 4.69
N GLN A 206 -6.08 -16.46 5.55
CA GLN A 206 -6.20 -15.99 6.93
C GLN A 206 -4.92 -16.26 7.73
N GLU A 207 -4.33 -17.45 7.58
CA GLU A 207 -3.05 -17.79 8.21
C GLU A 207 -1.94 -16.86 7.73
N THR A 208 -1.80 -16.68 6.42
CA THR A 208 -0.75 -15.85 5.82
C THR A 208 -0.80 -14.41 6.36
N TYR A 209 -1.93 -13.74 6.26
CA TYR A 209 -2.04 -12.35 6.72
C TYR A 209 -2.09 -12.24 8.24
N GLY A 210 -2.61 -13.25 8.95
CA GLY A 210 -2.58 -13.30 10.41
C GLY A 210 -1.16 -13.32 10.95
N LEU A 211 -0.27 -14.12 10.36
CA LEU A 211 1.15 -14.17 10.72
C LEU A 211 1.87 -12.85 10.41
N ILE A 212 1.58 -12.24 9.24
CA ILE A 212 2.14 -10.94 8.88
C ILE A 212 1.72 -9.87 9.90
N GLN A 213 0.42 -9.78 10.19
CA GLN A 213 -0.10 -8.83 11.15
C GLN A 213 0.51 -9.01 12.54
N GLN A 214 0.58 -10.23 13.03
CA GLN A 214 1.21 -10.54 14.32
C GLN A 214 2.66 -10.09 14.37
N HIS A 215 3.41 -10.33 13.30
CA HIS A 215 4.81 -9.93 13.18
C HIS A 215 4.98 -8.41 13.22
N LEU A 216 4.16 -7.67 12.48
CA LEU A 216 4.22 -6.22 12.39
C LEU A 216 3.76 -5.53 13.69
N GLN A 217 2.74 -6.07 14.36
CA GLN A 217 2.24 -5.53 15.63
C GLN A 217 3.32 -5.54 16.73
N GLN A 218 4.20 -6.54 16.76
CA GLN A 218 5.32 -6.60 17.70
C GLN A 218 6.30 -5.43 17.53
N ARG A 219 6.29 -4.78 16.37
CA ARG A 219 7.15 -3.64 16.00
C ARG A 219 6.38 -2.32 15.89
N SER A 220 5.10 -2.29 16.26
CA SER A 220 4.22 -1.11 16.14
C SER A 220 4.11 -0.57 14.72
N ILE A 221 4.09 -1.47 13.73
CA ILE A 221 3.96 -1.15 12.30
C ILE A 221 2.53 -1.43 11.87
N SER A 222 1.91 -0.48 11.18
CA SER A 222 0.56 -0.62 10.64
C SER A 222 0.56 -1.35 9.32
N LEU A 223 -0.27 -2.39 9.20
CA LEU A 223 -0.49 -3.13 7.95
C LEU A 223 -1.64 -2.53 7.15
N ALA A 224 -1.38 -2.22 5.89
CA ALA A 224 -2.39 -1.88 4.90
C ALA A 224 -2.39 -2.92 3.76
N ILE A 225 -3.58 -3.34 3.31
CA ILE A 225 -3.73 -4.18 2.13
C ILE A 225 -4.49 -3.37 1.08
N THR A 226 -3.94 -3.32 -0.13
CA THR A 226 -4.45 -2.50 -1.22
C THR A 226 -4.68 -3.31 -2.48
N ARG A 227 -5.48 -2.76 -3.40
CA ARG A 227 -5.81 -3.36 -4.71
C ARG A 227 -6.56 -4.69 -4.60
N CYS A 228 -7.35 -4.83 -3.52
CA CYS A 228 -8.26 -5.96 -3.31
C CYS A 228 -9.70 -5.49 -3.52
N ASP A 229 -10.56 -6.35 -4.09
CA ASP A 229 -11.99 -6.09 -4.13
C ASP A 229 -12.60 -6.17 -2.72
N ILE A 230 -13.44 -5.20 -2.39
CA ILE A 230 -14.18 -5.13 -1.12
C ILE A 230 -15.00 -6.40 -0.85
N GLN A 231 -15.54 -7.04 -1.90
CA GLN A 231 -16.36 -8.25 -1.77
C GLN A 231 -15.56 -9.45 -1.25
N ASN A 232 -14.26 -9.47 -1.48
CA ASN A 232 -13.36 -10.52 -1.03
C ASN A 232 -12.73 -10.26 0.36
N LEU A 233 -12.95 -9.06 0.91
CA LEU A 233 -12.39 -8.67 2.21
C LEU A 233 -12.97 -9.43 3.40
N ASN A 234 -14.15 -10.06 3.27
CA ASN A 234 -14.76 -10.82 4.36
C ASN A 234 -13.81 -11.86 4.99
N THR A 235 -12.87 -12.38 4.21
CA THR A 235 -11.89 -13.37 4.66
C THR A 235 -10.76 -12.74 5.48
N ILE A 236 -10.32 -11.54 5.14
CA ILE A 236 -9.14 -10.89 5.73
C ILE A 236 -9.42 -9.53 6.38
N GLN A 237 -10.64 -9.02 6.28
CA GLN A 237 -11.02 -7.66 6.72
C GLN A 237 -10.73 -7.34 8.19
N SER A 238 -10.63 -8.34 9.04
CA SER A 238 -10.31 -8.16 10.46
C SER A 238 -8.80 -8.05 10.72
N ILE A 239 -7.98 -8.44 9.75
CA ILE A 239 -6.53 -8.59 9.93
C ILE A 239 -5.80 -7.25 9.80
N PRO A 240 -5.80 -6.52 8.65
CA PRO A 240 -5.01 -5.32 8.49
C PRO A 240 -5.53 -4.16 9.35
N ASP A 241 -4.66 -3.20 9.64
CA ASP A 241 -5.01 -1.97 10.33
C ASP A 241 -5.72 -0.99 9.41
N ALA A 242 -5.34 -0.97 8.13
CA ALA A 242 -5.93 -0.12 7.10
C ALA A 242 -6.42 -0.94 5.90
N LEU A 243 -7.57 -0.55 5.36
CA LEU A 243 -8.21 -1.16 4.19
C LEU A 243 -8.37 -0.12 3.08
N TRP A 244 -7.97 -0.49 1.87
CA TRP A 244 -8.10 0.34 0.69
C TRP A 244 -9.38 0.02 -0.08
N PHE A 245 -10.09 1.08 -0.52
CA PHE A 245 -11.32 0.99 -1.28
C PHE A 245 -11.30 1.97 -2.44
N ASP A 246 -11.57 1.52 -3.66
CA ASP A 246 -11.82 2.42 -4.80
C ASP A 246 -13.27 2.91 -4.76
N THR A 247 -13.45 4.09 -4.19
CA THR A 247 -14.79 4.70 -4.01
C THR A 247 -15.27 5.51 -5.21
N THR A 248 -14.53 5.52 -6.30
CA THR A 248 -14.78 6.38 -7.48
C THR A 248 -16.21 6.19 -8.05
N ASN A 249 -16.71 4.97 -8.03
CA ASN A 249 -18.03 4.61 -8.59
C ASN A 249 -18.96 3.96 -7.55
N TYR A 250 -18.73 4.21 -6.25
CA TYR A 250 -19.51 3.59 -5.19
C TYR A 250 -20.96 4.07 -5.19
N THR A 251 -21.87 3.09 -5.13
CA THR A 251 -23.28 3.30 -4.78
C THR A 251 -23.43 3.45 -3.27
N GLN A 252 -24.63 3.86 -2.80
CA GLN A 252 -24.91 3.88 -1.37
C GLN A 252 -24.71 2.51 -0.72
N HIS A 253 -25.11 1.43 -1.40
CA HIS A 253 -24.92 0.07 -0.91
C HIS A 253 -23.45 -0.31 -0.72
N ASP A 254 -22.54 0.19 -1.57
CA ASP A 254 -21.11 -0.07 -1.43
C ASP A 254 -20.54 0.71 -0.24
N TRP A 255 -20.99 1.95 -0.02
CA TRP A 255 -20.64 2.71 1.18
C TRP A 255 -21.10 2.02 2.47
N GLU A 256 -22.31 1.43 2.50
CA GLU A 256 -22.82 0.68 3.65
C GLU A 256 -21.89 -0.51 4.04
N LYS A 257 -21.19 -1.12 3.07
CA LYS A 257 -20.23 -2.18 3.33
C LYS A 257 -18.96 -1.69 4.04
N ILE A 258 -18.61 -0.40 3.89
CA ILE A 258 -17.45 0.20 4.58
C ILE A 258 -17.76 0.54 6.03
N ALA A 259 -19.00 0.93 6.35
CA ALA A 259 -19.39 1.41 7.67
C ALA A 259 -18.92 0.52 8.83
N PRO A 260 -19.08 -0.82 8.78
CA PRO A 260 -18.64 -1.70 9.87
C PRO A 260 -17.12 -1.66 10.12
N HIS A 261 -16.30 -1.28 9.14
CA HIS A 261 -14.86 -1.16 9.33
C HIS A 261 -14.50 0.13 10.06
N ALA A 262 -15.13 1.25 9.69
CA ALA A 262 -15.01 2.52 10.40
C ALA A 262 -15.47 2.40 11.87
N GLU A 263 -16.61 1.74 12.12
CA GLU A 263 -17.14 1.51 13.47
C GLU A 263 -16.22 0.67 14.36
N ARG A 264 -15.42 -0.23 13.77
CA ARG A 264 -14.40 -1.02 14.48
C ARG A 264 -13.09 -0.26 14.69
N GLY A 265 -12.99 0.99 14.25
CA GLY A 265 -11.79 1.79 14.38
C GLY A 265 -10.68 1.46 13.38
N LYS A 266 -11.00 0.79 12.25
CA LYS A 266 -10.03 0.55 11.18
C LYS A 266 -9.75 1.82 10.39
N GLU A 267 -8.51 2.01 9.96
CA GLU A 267 -8.19 3.04 9.00
C GLU A 267 -8.80 2.69 7.63
N LEU A 268 -9.32 3.70 6.95
CA LEU A 268 -9.92 3.56 5.62
C LEU A 268 -9.10 4.38 4.63
N TRP A 269 -8.53 3.71 3.65
CA TRP A 269 -7.83 4.35 2.55
C TRP A 269 -8.76 4.41 1.34
N LEU A 270 -9.30 5.61 1.09
CA LEU A 270 -10.36 5.82 0.11
C LEU A 270 -9.77 6.42 -1.16
N ALA A 271 -9.72 5.64 -2.24
CA ALA A 271 -9.36 6.16 -3.54
C ALA A 271 -10.52 6.99 -4.10
N THR A 272 -10.25 8.25 -4.37
CA THR A 272 -11.26 9.26 -4.73
C THR A 272 -11.02 9.90 -6.09
N THR A 273 -9.80 9.84 -6.60
CA THR A 273 -9.41 10.42 -7.88
C THR A 273 -9.63 9.40 -8.99
N GLY A 274 -10.66 9.61 -9.79
CA GLY A 274 -10.83 8.96 -11.08
C GLY A 274 -10.31 9.86 -12.20
N ASN A 275 -10.48 9.47 -13.46
CA ASN A 275 -10.05 10.20 -14.68
C ASN A 275 -10.62 11.63 -14.83
N ASN A 276 -11.30 12.17 -13.84
CA ASN A 276 -11.86 13.51 -13.81
C ASN A 276 -10.99 14.47 -12.98
N LEU A 277 -9.75 14.69 -13.37
CA LEU A 277 -8.82 15.73 -12.87
C LEU A 277 -9.37 17.18 -12.91
N LYS A 278 -10.66 17.34 -13.20
CA LYS A 278 -11.32 18.66 -13.35
C LYS A 278 -12.46 18.89 -12.36
N SER A 279 -12.71 17.99 -11.41
CA SER A 279 -13.75 18.23 -10.43
C SER A 279 -13.26 19.22 -9.37
N HIS A 280 -14.08 20.23 -9.10
CA HIS A 280 -13.78 21.26 -8.12
C HIS A 280 -13.64 20.64 -6.72
N ILE A 281 -12.50 20.88 -6.04
CA ILE A 281 -12.14 20.29 -4.74
C ILE A 281 -13.27 20.35 -3.69
N PRO A 282 -13.95 21.50 -3.46
CA PRO A 282 -15.09 21.56 -2.55
C PRO A 282 -16.23 20.60 -2.93
N THR A 283 -16.43 20.36 -4.21
CA THR A 283 -17.46 19.42 -4.68
C THR A 283 -17.09 17.97 -4.33
N GLN A 284 -15.83 17.58 -4.50
CA GLN A 284 -15.33 16.25 -4.12
C GLN A 284 -15.46 16.04 -2.61
N ALA A 285 -14.96 16.97 -1.81
CA ALA A 285 -15.05 16.92 -0.36
C ALA A 285 -16.52 16.85 0.13
N TYR A 286 -17.42 17.62 -0.48
CA TYR A 286 -18.85 17.57 -0.17
C TYR A 286 -19.50 16.23 -0.53
N HIS A 287 -19.14 15.63 -1.67
CA HIS A 287 -19.66 14.30 -2.04
C HIS A 287 -19.21 13.21 -1.08
N LEU A 288 -17.93 13.21 -0.68
CA LEU A 288 -17.42 12.29 0.34
C LEU A 288 -18.12 12.47 1.68
N TRP A 289 -18.26 13.72 2.13
CA TRP A 289 -18.98 14.05 3.34
C TRP A 289 -20.45 13.62 3.31
N LYS A 290 -21.16 13.87 2.21
CA LYS A 290 -22.53 13.44 2.02
C LYS A 290 -22.68 11.93 2.10
N SER A 291 -21.81 11.16 1.40
CA SER A 291 -21.81 9.70 1.43
C SER A 291 -21.57 9.19 2.86
N TRP A 292 -20.56 9.75 3.55
CA TRP A 292 -20.23 9.43 4.94
C TRP A 292 -21.40 9.63 5.89
N ARG A 293 -22.07 10.78 5.81
CA ARG A 293 -23.25 11.05 6.63
C ARG A 293 -24.43 10.15 6.31
N THR A 294 -24.64 9.83 5.03
CA THR A 294 -25.78 9.01 4.60
C THR A 294 -25.71 7.59 5.19
N ILE A 295 -24.52 7.06 5.42
CA ILE A 295 -24.32 5.76 6.07
C ILE A 295 -24.28 5.83 7.61
N GLY A 296 -24.51 7.00 8.19
CA GLY A 296 -24.65 7.20 9.64
C GLY A 296 -23.34 7.26 10.42
N LEU A 297 -22.18 7.36 9.78
CA LEU A 297 -20.90 7.44 10.47
C LEU A 297 -20.69 8.82 11.12
N PRO A 298 -20.11 8.87 12.34
CA PRO A 298 -19.81 10.12 13.01
C PRO A 298 -18.70 10.89 12.29
N ALA A 299 -18.73 12.23 12.36
CA ALA A 299 -17.71 13.09 11.78
C ALA A 299 -16.30 12.76 12.30
N GLN A 300 -16.17 12.49 13.59
CA GLN A 300 -14.90 12.18 14.24
C GLN A 300 -14.20 10.93 13.65
N ALA A 301 -14.94 9.98 13.12
CA ALA A 301 -14.38 8.79 12.49
C ALA A 301 -13.65 9.11 11.16
N LEU A 302 -13.85 10.30 10.57
CA LEU A 302 -13.05 10.77 9.44
C LEU A 302 -11.56 10.96 9.77
N SER A 303 -11.21 11.09 11.06
CA SER A 303 -9.80 11.11 11.48
C SER A 303 -9.06 9.80 11.19
N GLN A 304 -9.78 8.72 10.86
CA GLN A 304 -9.23 7.43 10.44
C GLN A 304 -9.17 7.28 8.91
N VAL A 305 -9.57 8.33 8.15
CA VAL A 305 -9.57 8.28 6.70
C VAL A 305 -8.29 8.85 6.13
N THR A 306 -7.74 8.14 5.15
CA THR A 306 -6.67 8.62 4.26
C THR A 306 -7.22 8.62 2.84
N LEU A 307 -7.24 9.79 2.20
CA LEU A 307 -7.59 9.90 0.79
C LEU A 307 -6.43 9.38 -0.06
N TYR A 308 -6.76 8.70 -1.14
CA TYR A 308 -5.83 7.92 -1.92
C TYR A 308 -6.08 8.07 -3.43
N ASP A 309 -5.06 7.83 -4.26
CA ASP A 309 -5.24 7.73 -5.70
C ASP A 309 -5.79 6.35 -6.11
N ASN A 310 -6.28 6.24 -7.34
CA ASN A 310 -6.78 4.98 -7.91
C ASN A 310 -5.73 4.18 -8.71
N ALA A 311 -4.45 4.33 -8.38
CA ALA A 311 -3.33 3.55 -8.90
C ALA A 311 -2.94 3.80 -10.38
N THR A 312 -3.15 4.99 -10.90
CA THR A 312 -2.78 5.35 -12.29
C THR A 312 -1.58 6.29 -12.42
N LEU A 313 -0.95 6.67 -11.32
CA LEU A 313 0.12 7.68 -11.28
C LEU A 313 1.34 7.33 -12.15
N HIS A 314 1.67 6.04 -12.27
CA HIS A 314 2.80 5.56 -13.09
C HIS A 314 2.58 5.73 -14.61
N LEU A 315 1.35 6.03 -15.04
CA LEU A 315 0.98 6.31 -16.43
C LEU A 315 1.06 7.81 -16.79
N MET A 316 1.25 8.65 -15.78
CA MET A 316 1.26 10.11 -15.91
C MET A 316 2.70 10.62 -15.86
N ASN A 317 2.95 11.85 -16.35
CA ASN A 317 4.21 12.52 -16.07
C ASN A 317 4.27 12.93 -14.59
N ILE A 318 5.46 13.28 -14.11
CA ILE A 318 5.68 13.55 -12.68
C ILE A 318 4.95 14.83 -12.21
N GLU A 319 4.77 15.81 -13.07
CA GLU A 319 4.06 17.06 -12.81
C GLU A 319 2.56 16.79 -12.58
N ASP A 320 1.94 15.97 -13.44
CA ASP A 320 0.54 15.58 -13.30
C ASP A 320 0.35 14.72 -12.04
N ALA A 321 1.27 13.80 -11.75
CA ALA A 321 1.23 13.01 -10.52
C ALA A 321 1.34 13.90 -9.26
N THR A 322 2.22 14.92 -9.29
CA THR A 322 2.35 15.91 -8.20
C THR A 322 1.06 16.72 -8.03
N SER A 323 0.40 17.08 -9.12
CA SER A 323 -0.89 17.79 -9.08
C SER A 323 -1.98 16.95 -8.39
N ILE A 324 -1.96 15.62 -8.57
CA ILE A 324 -2.87 14.71 -7.85
C ILE A 324 -2.57 14.71 -6.35
N PHE A 325 -1.32 14.73 -5.92
CA PHE A 325 -0.98 14.83 -4.50
C PHE A 325 -1.55 16.13 -3.90
N THR A 326 -1.33 17.25 -4.56
CA THR A 326 -1.89 18.55 -4.14
C THR A 326 -3.42 18.49 -4.06
N GLU A 327 -4.09 17.90 -5.05
CA GLU A 327 -5.56 17.75 -5.06
C GLU A 327 -6.05 16.88 -3.89
N LEU A 328 -5.39 15.75 -3.61
CA LEU A 328 -5.73 14.87 -2.48
C LEU A 328 -5.58 15.60 -1.14
N VAL A 329 -4.49 16.34 -0.96
CA VAL A 329 -4.23 17.15 0.24
C VAL A 329 -5.30 18.22 0.43
N GLN A 330 -5.61 18.98 -0.61
CA GLN A 330 -6.64 20.02 -0.55
C GLN A 330 -8.05 19.45 -0.31
N THR A 331 -8.35 18.28 -0.89
CA THR A 331 -9.64 17.59 -0.66
C THR A 331 -9.71 17.07 0.78
N ALA A 332 -8.61 16.52 1.32
CA ALA A 332 -8.53 16.07 2.70
C ALA A 332 -8.72 17.22 3.70
N GLN A 333 -8.12 18.38 3.41
CA GLN A 333 -8.30 19.59 4.21
C GLN A 333 -9.75 20.07 4.17
N ALA A 334 -10.33 20.24 2.97
CA ALA A 334 -11.71 20.67 2.82
C ALA A 334 -12.71 19.73 3.49
N LEU A 335 -12.49 18.40 3.40
CA LEU A 335 -13.31 17.40 4.08
C LEU A 335 -13.20 17.52 5.61
N SER A 336 -11.99 17.78 6.13
CA SER A 336 -11.75 17.98 7.56
C SER A 336 -12.49 19.23 8.07
N GLU A 337 -12.45 20.34 7.33
CA GLU A 337 -13.14 21.59 7.66
C GLU A 337 -14.67 21.40 7.67
N ILE A 338 -15.24 20.81 6.61
CA ILE A 338 -16.69 20.51 6.54
C ILE A 338 -17.13 19.65 7.72
N ALA A 339 -16.34 18.66 8.08
CA ALA A 339 -16.66 17.75 9.17
C ALA A 339 -16.55 18.40 10.56
N GLN A 340 -15.61 19.35 10.73
CA GLN A 340 -15.44 20.07 11.99
C GLN A 340 -16.57 21.06 12.25
N ASP A 341 -17.16 21.64 11.19
CA ASP A 341 -18.24 22.63 11.26
C ASP A 341 -19.64 22.00 11.38
N SER A 342 -19.75 20.66 11.37
CA SER A 342 -21.01 19.90 11.32
C SER A 342 -21.36 19.25 12.62
#